data_8cb9aad7c3924466498f054371617222
#
_entry.id   8cb9aad7c3924466498f054371617222
#
_cell.length_a   1.000
_cell.length_b   1.000
_cell.length_c   1.000
_cell.angle_alpha   90.00
_cell.angle_beta   90.00
_cell.angle_gamma   90.00
#
_symmetry.space_group_name_H-M   'P 1'
#
loop_
_entity.id
_entity.type
_entity.pdbx_description
1 polymer ?
#
loop_
_entity_poly.entity_id
_entity_poly.type
_entity_poly.pdbx_seq_one_letter_code
_entity_poly.pdbx_strand_id
1 'polypeptide(L)'
;RRNRPKQFLPILPGGETLIGATVRRTLPVVDIARTLIVTTAEQVSEVRRCLPTLPIDNILVEPIGRNTAPCIGLAAQAVAARDAEAVMAVLPADHYVKDEAAFADRLRTALTVATQGHIVTLGIHPSRPETGYGYIEVGASDGDGSDRPARLSPTARTAHRVLAFVEKPSAER
;
A
#
# COMPACT_ATOMS: atom_id res chain seq x y z
N ARG A 1 -11.23 3.16 -23.12
CA ARG A 1 -10.77 3.14 -21.70
C ARG A 1 -11.56 2.18 -20.81
N ARG A 2 -12.80 1.81 -21.16
CA ARG A 2 -13.59 0.82 -20.40
C ARG A 2 -12.97 -0.60 -20.44
N ASN A 3 -12.20 -0.93 -21.47
CA ASN A 3 -11.67 -2.27 -21.69
C ASN A 3 -10.25 -2.50 -21.13
N ARG A 4 -9.54 -1.47 -20.63
CA ARG A 4 -8.20 -1.63 -20.07
C ARG A 4 -7.94 -0.60 -18.98
N PRO A 5 -7.98 -1.01 -17.70
CA PRO A 5 -7.68 -0.15 -16.56
C PRO A 5 -6.27 0.45 -16.61
N LYS A 6 -6.09 1.64 -16.02
CA LYS A 6 -4.87 2.44 -16.11
C LYS A 6 -3.61 1.73 -15.59
N GLN A 7 -3.77 0.88 -14.59
CA GLN A 7 -2.64 0.13 -13.99
C GLN A 7 -1.97 -0.82 -14.97
N PHE A 8 -2.65 -1.23 -16.05
CA PHE A 8 -2.10 -2.12 -17.08
C PHE A 8 -1.57 -1.37 -18.32
N LEU A 9 -1.72 -0.05 -18.36
CA LEU A 9 -1.22 0.74 -19.49
C LEU A 9 0.29 0.99 -19.36
N PRO A 10 1.07 0.86 -20.45
CA PRO A 10 2.50 1.11 -20.47
C PRO A 10 2.78 2.61 -20.56
N ILE A 11 2.48 3.36 -19.50
CA ILE A 11 2.53 4.83 -19.47
C ILE A 11 3.77 5.39 -18.77
N LEU A 12 4.59 4.52 -18.16
CA LEU A 12 5.84 4.93 -17.53
C LEU A 12 7.01 4.84 -18.52
N PRO A 13 8.13 5.51 -18.25
CA PRO A 13 9.34 5.42 -19.06
C PRO A 13 9.73 3.97 -19.34
N GLY A 14 10.20 3.69 -20.55
CA GLY A 14 10.52 2.32 -20.98
C GLY A 14 9.32 1.43 -21.25
N GLY A 15 8.08 1.95 -21.24
CA GLY A 15 6.87 1.16 -21.47
C GLY A 15 6.43 0.33 -20.26
N GLU A 16 6.93 0.62 -19.07
CA GLU A 16 6.52 -0.05 -17.84
C GLU A 16 5.07 0.31 -17.47
N THR A 17 4.35 -0.66 -16.89
CA THR A 17 3.00 -0.44 -16.38
C THR A 17 3.03 -0.02 -14.91
N LEU A 18 1.98 0.68 -14.44
CA LEU A 18 1.90 1.09 -13.03
C LEU A 18 1.89 -0.10 -12.06
N ILE A 19 1.23 -1.22 -12.42
CA ILE A 19 1.26 -2.43 -11.60
C ILE A 19 2.66 -3.05 -11.59
N GLY A 20 3.37 -3.06 -12.72
CA GLY A 20 4.76 -3.51 -12.81
C GLY A 20 5.66 -2.69 -11.90
N ALA A 21 5.61 -1.37 -12.01
CA ALA A 21 6.36 -0.47 -11.14
C ALA A 21 5.99 -0.62 -9.66
N THR A 22 4.71 -0.88 -9.34
CA THR A 22 4.29 -1.11 -7.96
C THR A 22 4.95 -2.36 -7.38
N VAL A 23 4.93 -3.48 -8.10
CA VAL A 23 5.58 -4.72 -7.64
C VAL A 23 7.10 -4.51 -7.57
N ARG A 24 7.72 -3.98 -8.61
CA ARG A 24 9.18 -3.78 -8.68
C ARG A 24 9.71 -2.97 -7.50
N ARG A 25 9.06 -1.83 -7.14
CA ARG A 25 9.50 -1.00 -6.02
C ARG A 25 9.33 -1.65 -4.64
N THR A 26 8.53 -2.73 -4.52
CA THR A 26 8.39 -3.47 -3.27
C THR A 26 9.40 -4.60 -3.13
N LEU A 27 10.00 -5.10 -4.21
CA LEU A 27 10.92 -6.24 -4.20
C LEU A 27 12.11 -6.09 -3.24
N PRO A 28 12.67 -4.88 -2.98
CA PRO A 28 13.71 -4.71 -1.96
C PRO A 28 13.25 -5.00 -0.52
N VAL A 29 11.93 -5.15 -0.30
CA VAL A 29 11.32 -5.34 1.03
C VAL A 29 10.53 -6.64 1.11
N VAL A 30 9.83 -7.02 0.03
CA VAL A 30 8.93 -8.17 -0.02
C VAL A 30 9.23 -9.00 -1.26
N ASP A 31 9.49 -10.29 -1.07
CA ASP A 31 9.71 -11.22 -2.18
C ASP A 31 8.47 -11.36 -3.07
N ILE A 32 8.68 -11.59 -4.38
CA ILE A 32 7.60 -11.82 -5.34
C ILE A 32 6.72 -13.02 -4.95
N ALA A 33 7.29 -14.05 -4.33
CA ALA A 33 6.55 -15.21 -3.83
C ALA A 33 5.57 -14.87 -2.70
N ARG A 34 5.78 -13.74 -2.02
CA ARG A 34 4.89 -13.21 -0.97
C ARG A 34 4.01 -12.06 -1.45
N THR A 35 4.06 -11.73 -2.73
CA THR A 35 3.23 -10.68 -3.34
C THR A 35 1.93 -11.30 -3.83
N LEU A 36 0.79 -10.77 -3.40
CA LEU A 36 -0.54 -11.15 -3.87
C LEU A 36 -1.14 -10.04 -4.72
N ILE A 37 -1.82 -10.41 -5.78
CA ILE A 37 -2.61 -9.48 -6.61
C ILE A 37 -4.07 -9.90 -6.53
N VAL A 38 -4.93 -9.02 -6.04
CA VAL A 38 -6.38 -9.21 -6.07
C VAL A 38 -6.95 -8.52 -7.29
N THR A 39 -7.74 -9.24 -8.06
CA THR A 39 -8.28 -8.73 -9.32
C THR A 39 -9.59 -9.45 -9.70
N THR A 40 -10.26 -8.99 -10.76
CA THR A 40 -11.44 -9.69 -11.32
C THR A 40 -11.01 -10.71 -12.37
N ALA A 41 -11.89 -11.68 -12.68
CA ALA A 41 -11.61 -12.74 -13.65
C ALA A 41 -11.19 -12.20 -15.03
N GLU A 42 -11.80 -11.08 -15.48
CA GLU A 42 -11.51 -10.48 -16.78
C GLU A 42 -10.10 -9.88 -16.85
N GLN A 43 -9.49 -9.56 -15.71
CA GLN A 43 -8.19 -8.89 -15.64
C GLN A 43 -7.01 -9.83 -15.40
N VAL A 44 -7.25 -11.10 -15.10
CA VAL A 44 -6.21 -12.10 -14.81
C VAL A 44 -5.18 -12.18 -15.93
N SER A 45 -5.61 -12.18 -17.20
CA SER A 45 -4.71 -12.22 -18.36
C SER A 45 -3.78 -11.00 -18.43
N GLU A 46 -4.29 -9.81 -18.10
CA GLU A 46 -3.49 -8.59 -18.06
C GLU A 46 -2.49 -8.60 -16.88
N VAL A 47 -2.89 -9.11 -15.71
CA VAL A 47 -1.96 -9.29 -14.58
C VAL A 47 -0.82 -10.22 -14.98
N ARG A 48 -1.09 -11.37 -15.56
CA ARG A 48 -0.08 -12.33 -16.02
C ARG A 48 0.85 -11.74 -17.07
N ARG A 49 0.30 -10.94 -17.98
CA ARG A 49 1.10 -10.25 -19.02
C ARG A 49 2.05 -9.22 -18.40
N CYS A 50 1.58 -8.46 -17.39
CA CYS A 50 2.38 -7.42 -16.74
C CYS A 50 3.37 -7.96 -15.70
N LEU A 51 3.06 -9.10 -15.09
CA LEU A 51 3.82 -9.72 -14.00
C LEU A 51 4.09 -11.20 -14.30
N PRO A 52 4.90 -11.51 -15.32
CA PRO A 52 5.11 -12.91 -15.77
C PRO A 52 5.81 -13.78 -14.72
N THR A 53 6.53 -13.19 -13.77
CA THR A 53 7.24 -13.89 -12.69
C THR A 53 6.40 -14.10 -11.43
N LEU A 54 5.20 -13.51 -11.37
CA LEU A 54 4.30 -13.69 -10.22
C LEU A 54 3.74 -15.13 -10.23
N PRO A 55 3.84 -15.87 -9.10
CA PRO A 55 3.21 -17.20 -9.00
C PRO A 55 1.71 -17.13 -9.30
N ILE A 56 1.19 -18.10 -10.05
CA ILE A 56 -0.23 -18.11 -10.44
C ILE A 56 -1.17 -18.15 -9.23
N ASP A 57 -0.79 -18.88 -8.19
CA ASP A 57 -1.55 -19.02 -6.95
C ASP A 57 -1.56 -17.74 -6.10
N ASN A 58 -0.80 -16.73 -6.52
CA ASN A 58 -0.76 -15.41 -5.90
C ASN A 58 -1.70 -14.41 -6.61
N ILE A 59 -2.43 -14.84 -7.62
CA ILE A 59 -3.50 -14.05 -8.24
C ILE A 59 -4.83 -14.47 -7.61
N LEU A 60 -5.36 -13.64 -6.74
CA LEU A 60 -6.65 -13.86 -6.09
C LEU A 60 -7.75 -13.22 -6.92
N VAL A 61 -8.72 -14.03 -7.31
CA VAL A 61 -9.84 -13.56 -8.12
C VAL A 61 -11.05 -13.27 -7.23
N GLU A 62 -11.45 -12.00 -7.17
CA GLU A 62 -12.68 -11.63 -6.50
C GLU A 62 -13.89 -11.92 -7.40
N PRO A 63 -14.98 -12.50 -6.87
CA PRO A 63 -16.14 -12.86 -7.67
C PRO A 63 -16.87 -11.63 -8.23
N ILE A 64 -16.84 -10.52 -7.52
CA ILE A 64 -17.43 -9.23 -7.91
C ILE A 64 -16.58 -8.12 -7.31
N GLY A 65 -16.14 -7.16 -8.12
CA GLY A 65 -15.42 -5.97 -7.65
C GLY A 65 -16.33 -5.07 -6.79
N ARG A 66 -16.10 -5.03 -5.48
CA ARG A 66 -16.90 -4.26 -4.52
C ARG A 66 -16.04 -3.37 -3.63
N ASN A 67 -15.32 -2.43 -4.23
CA ASN A 67 -14.44 -1.51 -3.52
C ASN A 67 -13.27 -2.20 -2.76
N THR A 68 -12.58 -1.44 -1.94
CA THR A 68 -11.30 -1.83 -1.34
C THR A 68 -11.45 -2.82 -0.18
N ALA A 69 -12.47 -2.67 0.67
CA ALA A 69 -12.59 -3.45 1.90
C ALA A 69 -12.77 -4.97 1.66
N PRO A 70 -13.67 -5.45 0.78
CA PRO A 70 -13.77 -6.87 0.45
C PRO A 70 -12.50 -7.43 -0.20
N CYS A 71 -11.85 -6.65 -1.06
CA CYS A 71 -10.57 -7.00 -1.69
C CYS A 71 -9.48 -7.24 -0.63
N ILE A 72 -9.34 -6.34 0.35
CA ILE A 72 -8.41 -6.49 1.46
C ILE A 72 -8.77 -7.69 2.32
N GLY A 73 -10.06 -7.91 2.61
CA GLY A 73 -10.54 -9.06 3.37
C GLY A 73 -10.19 -10.40 2.73
N LEU A 74 -10.35 -10.51 1.41
CA LEU A 74 -9.97 -11.70 0.64
C LEU A 74 -8.45 -11.95 0.73
N ALA A 75 -7.65 -10.90 0.56
CA ALA A 75 -6.19 -10.99 0.70
C ALA A 75 -5.78 -11.38 2.12
N ALA A 76 -6.41 -10.79 3.14
CA ALA A 76 -6.12 -11.09 4.54
C ALA A 76 -6.40 -12.56 4.88
N GLN A 77 -7.50 -13.14 4.40
CA GLN A 77 -7.78 -14.56 4.57
C GLN A 77 -6.71 -15.45 3.90
N ALA A 78 -6.30 -15.10 2.69
CA ALA A 78 -5.26 -15.85 1.97
C ALA A 78 -3.90 -15.76 2.66
N VAL A 79 -3.54 -14.61 3.23
CA VAL A 79 -2.32 -14.41 4.02
C VAL A 79 -2.39 -15.21 5.32
N ALA A 80 -3.47 -15.07 6.10
CA ALA A 80 -3.64 -15.75 7.37
C ALA A 80 -3.64 -17.28 7.23
N ALA A 81 -4.15 -17.81 6.12
CA ALA A 81 -4.10 -19.25 5.83
C ALA A 81 -2.68 -19.77 5.59
N ARG A 82 -1.75 -18.89 5.17
CA ARG A 82 -0.32 -19.23 4.95
C ARG A 82 0.50 -18.98 6.21
N ASP A 83 0.21 -17.89 6.91
CA ASP A 83 0.92 -17.46 8.12
C ASP A 83 0.00 -16.52 8.91
N ALA A 84 -0.51 -16.99 10.04
CA ALA A 84 -1.43 -16.23 10.90
C ALA A 84 -0.79 -15.00 11.56
N GLU A 85 0.54 -15.01 11.72
CA GLU A 85 1.30 -13.91 12.32
C GLU A 85 1.87 -12.93 11.27
N ALA A 86 1.57 -13.13 10.00
CA ALA A 86 2.10 -12.29 8.94
C ALA A 86 1.56 -10.87 9.01
N VAL A 87 2.45 -9.91 8.76
CA VAL A 87 2.07 -8.51 8.50
C VAL A 87 1.79 -8.33 7.02
N MET A 88 0.62 -7.79 6.71
CA MET A 88 0.19 -7.52 5.33
C MET A 88 0.36 -6.03 4.98
N ALA A 89 1.09 -5.74 3.91
CA ALA A 89 1.14 -4.42 3.31
C ALA A 89 0.15 -4.32 2.15
N VAL A 90 -0.77 -3.36 2.19
CA VAL A 90 -1.76 -3.12 1.14
C VAL A 90 -1.37 -1.90 0.33
N LEU A 91 -1.20 -2.06 -0.97
CA LEU A 91 -0.75 -1.00 -1.86
C LEU A 91 -1.69 -0.86 -3.07
N PRO A 92 -2.03 0.37 -3.49
CA PRO A 92 -2.73 0.59 -4.73
C PRO A 92 -1.82 0.30 -5.93
N ALA A 93 -2.38 -0.37 -6.96
CA ALA A 93 -1.63 -0.78 -8.15
C ALA A 93 -1.43 0.34 -9.20
N ASP A 94 -1.91 1.55 -8.92
CA ASP A 94 -2.02 2.64 -9.88
C ASP A 94 -1.32 3.93 -9.45
N HIS A 95 -0.50 3.87 -8.40
CA HIS A 95 0.28 5.00 -7.93
C HIS A 95 1.68 5.04 -8.58
N TYR A 96 2.08 6.24 -8.99
CA TYR A 96 3.46 6.53 -9.35
C TYR A 96 4.24 7.03 -8.13
N VAL A 97 5.41 6.48 -7.88
CA VAL A 97 6.32 6.90 -6.81
C VAL A 97 7.66 7.26 -7.44
N LYS A 98 8.07 8.52 -7.27
CA LYS A 98 9.31 9.03 -7.87
C LYS A 98 10.56 8.53 -7.14
N ASP A 99 10.55 8.58 -5.81
CA ASP A 99 11.66 8.14 -4.96
C ASP A 99 11.35 6.75 -4.37
N GLU A 100 11.73 5.73 -5.11
CA GLU A 100 11.47 4.33 -4.73
C GLU A 100 12.33 3.89 -3.54
N ALA A 101 13.53 4.46 -3.37
CA ALA A 101 14.38 4.14 -2.23
C ALA A 101 13.80 4.68 -0.92
N ALA A 102 13.36 5.93 -0.92
CA ALA A 102 12.67 6.51 0.23
C ALA A 102 11.36 5.75 0.54
N PHE A 103 10.63 5.33 -0.49
CA PHE A 103 9.42 4.51 -0.31
C PHE A 103 9.74 3.17 0.37
N ALA A 104 10.76 2.45 -0.10
CA ALA A 104 11.16 1.18 0.49
C ALA A 104 11.57 1.33 1.98
N ASP A 105 12.29 2.40 2.32
CA ASP A 105 12.65 2.69 3.72
C ASP A 105 11.42 2.98 4.59
N ARG A 106 10.45 3.73 4.08
CA ARG A 106 9.18 3.97 4.79
C ARG A 106 8.39 2.70 4.97
N LEU A 107 8.35 1.85 3.94
CA LEU A 107 7.67 0.56 4.01
C LEU A 107 8.31 -0.35 5.07
N ARG A 108 9.65 -0.43 5.16
CA ARG A 108 10.34 -1.18 6.22
C ARG A 108 9.99 -0.66 7.61
N THR A 109 9.98 0.66 7.78
CA THR A 109 9.58 1.29 9.05
C THR A 109 8.14 0.94 9.40
N ALA A 110 7.22 1.03 8.45
CA ALA A 110 5.82 0.70 8.65
C ALA A 110 5.63 -0.77 9.06
N LEU A 111 6.31 -1.70 8.40
CA LEU A 111 6.29 -3.12 8.74
C LEU A 111 6.80 -3.36 10.18
N THR A 112 7.89 -2.69 10.58
CA THR A 112 8.42 -2.80 11.95
C THR A 112 7.42 -2.30 13.00
N VAL A 113 6.68 -1.23 12.73
CA VAL A 113 5.64 -0.73 13.64
C VAL A 113 4.44 -1.67 13.66
N ALA A 114 4.06 -2.21 12.50
CA ALA A 114 2.93 -3.13 12.38
C ALA A 114 3.16 -4.45 13.15
N THR A 115 4.39 -4.97 13.23
CA THR A 115 4.71 -6.17 14.05
C THR A 115 4.47 -5.95 15.55
N GLN A 116 4.27 -4.72 15.99
CA GLN A 116 3.92 -4.38 17.37
C GLN A 116 2.40 -4.35 17.61
N GLY A 117 1.59 -4.81 16.64
CA GLY A 117 0.13 -4.85 16.72
C GLY A 117 -0.57 -3.57 16.28
N HIS A 118 0.13 -2.68 15.60
CA HIS A 118 -0.46 -1.43 15.11
C HIS A 118 -0.94 -1.54 13.65
N ILE A 119 -2.05 -0.86 13.34
CA ILE A 119 -2.42 -0.55 11.96
C ILE A 119 -1.65 0.70 11.56
N VAL A 120 -0.88 0.61 10.47
CA VAL A 120 0.00 1.69 10.02
C VAL A 120 -0.44 2.20 8.66
N THR A 121 -0.44 3.53 8.47
CA THR A 121 -0.68 4.16 7.18
C THR A 121 0.55 4.95 6.74
N LEU A 122 0.82 4.96 5.43
CA LEU A 122 1.85 5.79 4.82
C LEU A 122 1.19 7.10 4.35
N GLY A 123 1.36 8.17 5.12
CA GLY A 123 0.89 9.50 4.73
C GLY A 123 1.82 10.15 3.71
N ILE A 124 1.23 10.95 2.81
CA ILE A 124 1.96 11.79 1.87
C ILE A 124 1.81 13.23 2.34
N HIS A 125 2.92 13.95 2.50
CA HIS A 125 2.88 15.35 2.89
C HIS A 125 2.18 16.17 1.80
N PRO A 126 1.09 16.90 2.10
CA PRO A 126 0.41 17.70 1.11
C PRO A 126 1.28 18.86 0.66
N SER A 127 1.41 19.04 -0.66
CA SER A 127 2.12 20.19 -1.26
C SER A 127 1.19 21.38 -1.55
N ARG A 128 -0.13 21.14 -1.53
CA ARG A 128 -1.19 22.13 -1.75
C ARG A 128 -2.48 21.60 -1.13
N PRO A 129 -3.47 22.47 -0.83
CA PRO A 129 -4.80 22.05 -0.45
C PRO A 129 -5.48 21.30 -1.63
N GLU A 130 -6.09 20.16 -1.33
CA GLU A 130 -6.80 19.34 -2.32
C GLU A 130 -8.06 18.75 -1.69
N THR A 131 -9.21 19.28 -2.06
CA THR A 131 -10.51 18.88 -1.48
C THR A 131 -11.02 17.52 -1.95
N GLY A 132 -10.35 16.92 -2.95
CA GLY A 132 -10.68 15.59 -3.49
C GLY A 132 -10.10 14.43 -2.69
N TYR A 133 -9.21 14.69 -1.73
CA TYR A 133 -8.50 13.66 -0.95
C TYR A 133 -8.95 13.61 0.50
N GLY A 134 -8.71 12.46 1.14
CA GLY A 134 -8.74 12.33 2.57
C GLY A 134 -7.41 12.75 3.19
N TYR A 135 -7.45 13.34 4.38
CA TYR A 135 -6.29 13.78 5.14
C TYR A 135 -6.16 12.99 6.44
N ILE A 136 -4.92 12.86 6.88
CA ILE A 136 -4.57 12.23 8.16
C ILE A 136 -4.11 13.34 9.10
N GLU A 137 -4.83 13.55 10.18
CA GLU A 137 -4.40 14.42 11.27
C GLU A 137 -3.45 13.61 12.17
N VAL A 138 -2.25 14.14 12.37
CA VAL A 138 -1.22 13.47 13.18
C VAL A 138 -0.98 14.24 14.47
N GLY A 139 -0.73 13.50 15.55
CA GLY A 139 -0.33 14.07 16.83
C GLY A 139 1.06 14.69 16.76
N ALA A 140 1.35 15.62 17.68
CA ALA A 140 2.68 16.17 17.84
C ALA A 140 3.70 15.02 18.08
N SER A 141 4.89 15.14 17.47
CA SER A 141 5.97 14.16 17.63
C SER A 141 6.67 14.24 18.99
N ASP A 142 6.24 15.14 19.84
CA ASP A 142 6.98 15.55 21.03
C ASP A 142 6.46 14.90 22.31
N GLY A 143 7.29 14.19 22.83
CA GLY A 143 7.90 13.99 24.11
C GLY A 143 7.16 14.32 25.38
N ASP A 144 5.86 14.25 25.50
CA ASP A 144 5.28 14.13 26.80
C ASP A 144 4.75 12.70 27.05
N GLY A 145 5.21 12.20 28.06
CA GLY A 145 5.52 10.92 28.64
C GLY A 145 4.42 9.90 28.83
N SER A 146 3.32 9.79 28.15
CA SER A 146 2.31 8.81 28.54
C SER A 146 1.75 7.88 27.44
N ASP A 147 2.06 8.15 26.16
CA ASP A 147 1.48 7.35 25.06
C ASP A 147 2.47 7.17 23.89
N ARG A 148 3.74 6.90 24.22
CA ARG A 148 4.78 6.68 23.22
C ARG A 148 4.55 5.32 22.54
N PRO A 149 4.48 5.28 21.20
CA PRO A 149 4.88 4.06 20.50
C PRO A 149 6.31 3.73 20.93
N ALA A 150 6.57 2.45 21.23
CA ALA A 150 7.87 1.98 21.66
C ALA A 150 8.98 2.62 20.81
N ARG A 151 10.07 3.08 21.44
CA ARG A 151 11.19 3.70 20.75
C ARG A 151 11.68 2.77 19.66
N LEU A 152 11.27 3.07 18.43
CA LEU A 152 11.89 2.46 17.26
C LEU A 152 13.38 2.82 17.30
N SER A 153 14.22 1.89 16.88
CA SER A 153 15.67 2.07 16.75
C SER A 153 16.03 3.47 16.19
N PRO A 154 17.18 4.06 16.54
CA PRO A 154 17.60 5.39 16.07
C PRO A 154 17.58 5.60 14.55
N THR A 155 17.56 4.51 13.79
CA THR A 155 17.37 4.49 12.33
C THR A 155 15.91 4.50 11.90
N ALA A 156 14.96 4.27 12.80
CA ALA A 156 13.54 4.31 12.50
C ALA A 156 13.05 5.76 12.57
N ARG A 157 12.80 6.34 11.41
CA ARG A 157 12.19 7.66 11.27
C ARG A 157 10.81 7.64 11.93
N THR A 158 10.49 8.72 12.63
CA THR A 158 9.37 8.88 13.55
C THR A 158 8.03 8.41 12.96
N ALA A 159 7.39 7.43 13.59
CA ALA A 159 5.98 7.15 13.40
C ALA A 159 5.18 8.13 14.28
N HIS A 160 4.06 8.61 13.78
CA HIS A 160 3.17 9.52 14.48
C HIS A 160 1.87 8.81 14.81
N ARG A 161 1.25 9.16 15.94
CA ARG A 161 -0.11 8.71 16.22
C ARG A 161 -1.09 9.41 15.28
N VAL A 162 -1.99 8.65 14.67
CA VAL A 162 -3.11 9.21 13.93
C VAL A 162 -4.17 9.68 14.92
N LEU A 163 -4.57 10.95 14.85
CA LEU A 163 -5.62 11.52 15.67
C LEU A 163 -6.98 11.42 14.99
N ALA A 164 -7.02 11.68 13.68
CA ALA A 164 -8.25 11.62 12.91
C ALA A 164 -7.98 11.38 11.42
N PHE A 165 -8.99 10.87 10.75
CA PHE A 165 -9.11 10.88 9.30
C PHE A 165 -10.16 11.93 8.92
N VAL A 166 -9.80 12.84 8.03
CA VAL A 166 -10.68 13.91 7.55
C VAL A 166 -10.93 13.68 6.05
N GLU A 167 -12.10 13.16 5.71
CA GLU A 167 -12.46 12.85 4.32
C GLU A 167 -12.93 14.13 3.61
N LYS A 168 -12.29 14.46 2.49
CA LYS A 168 -12.67 15.55 1.58
C LYS A 168 -13.04 16.85 2.30
N PRO A 169 -12.11 17.48 3.04
CA PRO A 169 -12.41 18.71 3.77
C PRO A 169 -12.80 19.84 2.83
N SER A 170 -13.53 20.83 3.35
CA SER A 170 -13.74 22.10 2.63
C SER A 170 -12.42 22.85 2.46
N ALA A 171 -12.35 23.76 1.48
CA ALA A 171 -11.15 24.57 1.23
C ALA A 171 -10.78 25.51 2.39
N GLU A 172 -11.71 25.75 3.33
CA GLU A 172 -11.54 26.62 4.50
C GLU A 172 -10.94 25.87 5.72
N ARG A 173 -10.79 24.56 5.64
CA ARG A 173 -10.27 23.70 6.70
C ARG A 173 -8.88 23.17 6.34
#